data_29191f4f0b79f5ca3af5e6e103b89a03
#
_entry.id   29191f4f0b79f5ca3af5e6e103b89a03
#
_cell.length_a   1.000
_cell.length_b   1.000
_cell.length_c   1.000
_cell.angle_alpha   90.00
_cell.angle_beta   90.00
_cell.angle_gamma   90.00
#
_symmetry.space_group_name_H-M   'P 1'
#
loop_
_entity.id
_entity.type
_entity.pdbx_description
1 polymer ?
#
loop_
_entity_poly.entity_id
_entity_poly.type
_entity_poly.pdbx_seq_one_letter_code
_entity_poly.pdbx_strand_id
1 'polypeptide(L)'
;MYDTPTSWDKSLHVPADIQKIVDTVKSLEDDGVRAVVTACGFFSVVQEILADAVNIPVFTSPLMMVPQIVRLIGSDRSVCIITASERLLVSDYLVPVGIESNMPVRIVGMDSSAEYYATHMGGTRTTWDVDLQRKELIEIVKNAVLRFPDIGALLLECSQLPTFSADIQDAVKLPIFDYIGFIDMIYLAVVQRRYSGIL
;
A
#
# COMPACT_ATOMS: atom_id res chain seq x y z
N MET A 1 -16.67 -2.47 17.18
CA MET A 1 -15.29 -2.77 16.75
C MET A 1 -15.37 -4.08 15.98
N TYR A 2 -15.04 -4.09 14.70
CA TYR A 2 -15.11 -5.28 13.87
C TYR A 2 -13.90 -6.16 14.19
N ASP A 3 -14.12 -7.46 14.43
CA ASP A 3 -13.06 -8.44 14.66
C ASP A 3 -12.55 -8.96 13.31
N THR A 4 -11.68 -8.16 12.68
CA THR A 4 -11.11 -8.51 11.37
C THR A 4 -9.70 -9.07 11.53
N PRO A 5 -9.33 -10.10 10.74
CA PRO A 5 -8.00 -10.66 10.71
C PRO A 5 -6.92 -9.63 10.37
N THR A 6 -5.72 -9.83 10.88
CA THR A 6 -4.55 -9.02 10.52
C THR A 6 -3.88 -9.57 9.26
N SER A 7 -3.35 -8.68 8.43
CA SER A 7 -2.85 -9.03 7.10
C SER A 7 -1.59 -9.91 7.02
N TRP A 8 -0.77 -9.95 8.05
CA TRP A 8 0.40 -10.86 8.11
C TRP A 8 0.10 -12.19 8.77
N ASP A 9 -1.11 -12.34 9.26
CA ASP A 9 -1.54 -13.64 9.72
C ASP A 9 -1.93 -14.48 8.49
N LYS A 10 -1.61 -15.77 8.54
CA LYS A 10 -2.06 -16.75 7.55
C LYS A 10 -3.59 -16.80 7.40
N SER A 11 -4.30 -16.08 8.25
CA SER A 11 -5.75 -15.91 8.26
C SER A 11 -6.32 -15.40 6.93
N LEU A 12 -5.60 -14.58 6.16
CA LEU A 12 -6.06 -14.13 4.83
C LEU A 12 -6.12 -15.26 3.79
N HIS A 13 -5.64 -16.45 4.12
CA HIS A 13 -5.78 -17.68 3.33
C HIS A 13 -6.75 -18.69 3.96
N VAL A 14 -7.38 -18.33 5.10
CA VAL A 14 -8.36 -19.19 5.79
C VAL A 14 -9.77 -18.75 5.39
N PRO A 15 -10.58 -19.63 4.76
CA PRO A 15 -11.91 -19.26 4.27
C PRO A 15 -12.83 -18.65 5.33
N ALA A 16 -12.79 -19.12 6.57
CA ALA A 16 -13.61 -18.57 7.64
C ALA A 16 -13.22 -17.14 8.04
N ASP A 17 -11.95 -16.77 7.94
CA ASP A 17 -11.47 -15.41 8.23
C ASP A 17 -11.74 -14.48 7.06
N ILE A 18 -11.61 -14.96 5.82
CA ILE A 18 -12.04 -14.24 4.63
C ILE A 18 -13.53 -13.93 4.72
N GLN A 19 -14.37 -14.89 5.14
CA GLN A 19 -15.80 -14.66 5.29
C GLN A 19 -16.12 -13.55 6.30
N LYS A 20 -15.40 -13.45 7.41
CA LYS A 20 -15.58 -12.34 8.38
C LYS A 20 -15.28 -10.98 7.72
N ILE A 21 -14.26 -10.90 6.85
CA ILE A 21 -13.93 -9.67 6.14
C ILE A 21 -15.05 -9.32 5.15
N VAL A 22 -15.54 -10.31 4.41
CA VAL A 22 -16.69 -10.15 3.51
C VAL A 22 -17.91 -9.63 4.24
N ASP A 23 -18.25 -10.23 5.39
CA ASP A 23 -19.41 -9.82 6.20
C ASP A 23 -19.22 -8.39 6.72
N THR A 24 -18.01 -8.01 7.10
CA THR A 24 -17.66 -6.64 7.51
C THR A 24 -17.87 -5.66 6.36
N VAL A 25 -17.38 -5.96 5.16
CA VAL A 25 -17.52 -5.07 4.00
C VAL A 25 -18.99 -4.90 3.61
N LYS A 26 -19.80 -5.99 3.66
CA LYS A 26 -21.24 -5.91 3.45
C LYS A 26 -21.95 -5.04 4.47
N SER A 27 -21.60 -5.19 5.75
CA SER A 27 -22.14 -4.33 6.81
C SER A 27 -21.84 -2.85 6.59
N LEU A 28 -20.62 -2.52 6.10
CA LEU A 28 -20.25 -1.15 5.75
C LEU A 28 -21.06 -0.63 4.56
N GLU A 29 -21.36 -1.46 3.55
CA GLU A 29 -22.27 -1.10 2.46
C GLU A 29 -23.67 -0.81 2.98
N ASP A 30 -24.21 -1.67 3.85
CA ASP A 30 -25.52 -1.50 4.47
C ASP A 30 -25.61 -0.21 5.31
N ASP A 31 -24.50 0.18 5.94
CA ASP A 31 -24.35 1.45 6.66
C ASP A 31 -24.26 2.69 5.75
N GLY A 32 -24.21 2.47 4.42
CA GLY A 32 -24.25 3.53 3.40
C GLY A 32 -22.91 4.16 3.08
N VAL A 33 -21.78 3.49 3.35
CA VAL A 33 -20.47 3.96 2.89
C VAL A 33 -20.39 3.89 1.37
N ARG A 34 -19.56 4.73 0.74
CA ARG A 34 -19.45 4.84 -0.72
C ARG A 34 -18.30 4.07 -1.32
N ALA A 35 -17.33 3.72 -0.52
CA ALA A 35 -16.19 2.88 -0.89
C ALA A 35 -15.54 2.29 0.36
N VAL A 36 -14.84 1.18 0.23
CA VAL A 36 -14.06 0.57 1.31
C VAL A 36 -12.58 0.58 0.93
N VAL A 37 -11.74 0.97 1.88
CA VAL A 37 -10.28 0.91 1.78
C VAL A 37 -9.75 0.14 2.99
N THR A 38 -8.82 -0.77 2.80
CA THR A 38 -8.14 -1.44 3.91
C THR A 38 -6.97 -0.60 4.43
N ALA A 39 -6.44 -0.93 5.61
CA ALA A 39 -5.31 -0.22 6.21
C ALA A 39 -3.97 -0.94 6.03
N CYS A 40 -3.88 -1.99 5.22
CA CYS A 40 -2.64 -2.71 4.97
C CYS A 40 -2.63 -3.27 3.55
N GLY A 41 -1.54 -3.06 2.82
CA GLY A 41 -1.41 -3.46 1.42
C GLY A 41 -1.45 -4.97 1.18
N PHE A 42 -1.16 -5.78 2.18
CA PHE A 42 -1.27 -7.24 2.11
C PHE A 42 -2.71 -7.75 1.95
N PHE A 43 -3.73 -6.90 2.16
CA PHE A 43 -5.11 -7.24 1.82
C PHE A 43 -5.35 -7.36 0.30
N SER A 44 -4.36 -7.04 -0.53
CA SER A 44 -4.41 -7.24 -1.98
C SER A 44 -4.83 -8.66 -2.39
N VAL A 45 -4.48 -9.68 -1.60
CA VAL A 45 -4.81 -11.09 -1.84
C VAL A 45 -6.33 -11.37 -1.88
N VAL A 46 -7.13 -10.56 -1.22
CA VAL A 46 -8.60 -10.69 -1.17
C VAL A 46 -9.34 -9.66 -2.01
N GLN A 47 -8.63 -8.91 -2.88
CA GLN A 47 -9.19 -7.82 -3.68
C GLN A 47 -10.43 -8.27 -4.48
N GLU A 48 -10.30 -9.30 -5.29
CA GLU A 48 -11.39 -9.78 -6.14
C GLU A 48 -12.58 -10.30 -5.31
N ILE A 49 -12.29 -11.06 -4.26
CA ILE A 49 -13.31 -11.63 -3.36
C ILE A 49 -14.17 -10.53 -2.74
N LEU A 50 -13.53 -9.46 -2.27
CA LEU A 50 -14.24 -8.36 -1.62
C LEU A 50 -14.99 -7.49 -2.64
N ALA A 51 -14.40 -7.24 -3.80
CA ALA A 51 -15.05 -6.47 -4.86
C ALA A 51 -16.30 -7.17 -5.40
N ASP A 52 -16.28 -8.51 -5.52
CA ASP A 52 -17.43 -9.31 -5.98
C ASP A 52 -18.53 -9.43 -4.90
N ALA A 53 -18.20 -9.16 -3.64
CA ALA A 53 -19.14 -9.35 -2.54
C ALA A 53 -20.11 -8.17 -2.33
N VAL A 54 -19.82 -6.97 -2.87
CA VAL A 54 -20.57 -5.72 -2.68
C VAL A 54 -20.70 -4.93 -3.98
N ASN A 55 -21.62 -3.94 -4.00
CA ASN A 55 -21.85 -3.07 -5.16
C ASN A 55 -21.06 -1.75 -5.09
N ILE A 56 -20.44 -1.46 -3.96
CA ILE A 56 -19.58 -0.29 -3.79
C ILE A 56 -18.11 -0.63 -4.13
N PRO A 57 -17.31 0.33 -4.61
CA PRO A 57 -15.90 0.10 -4.88
C PRO A 57 -15.12 -0.35 -3.64
N VAL A 58 -14.29 -1.37 -3.80
CA VAL A 58 -13.37 -1.86 -2.77
C VAL A 58 -11.92 -1.72 -3.25
N PHE A 59 -11.07 -1.18 -2.39
CA PHE A 59 -9.67 -0.89 -2.69
C PHE A 59 -8.80 -1.43 -1.55
N THR A 60 -8.20 -2.58 -1.77
CA THR A 60 -7.50 -3.29 -0.68
C THR A 60 -6.04 -2.87 -0.51
N SER A 61 -5.43 -2.25 -1.51
CA SER A 61 -3.99 -1.98 -1.46
C SER A 61 -3.56 -0.87 -2.41
N PRO A 62 -2.62 -0.01 -2.01
CA PRO A 62 -1.94 0.91 -2.93
C PRO A 62 -1.21 0.18 -4.07
N LEU A 63 -0.89 -1.09 -3.92
CA LEU A 63 -0.32 -1.93 -4.99
C LEU A 63 -1.17 -1.90 -6.27
N MET A 64 -2.48 -1.65 -6.16
CA MET A 64 -3.39 -1.45 -7.31
C MET A 64 -2.97 -0.29 -8.22
N MET A 65 -2.19 0.65 -7.73
CA MET A 65 -1.65 1.76 -8.55
C MET A 65 -0.43 1.36 -9.40
N VAL A 66 0.28 0.28 -9.06
CA VAL A 66 1.55 -0.09 -9.73
C VAL A 66 1.41 -0.22 -11.25
N PRO A 67 0.40 -0.93 -11.80
CA PRO A 67 0.25 -1.06 -13.24
C PRO A 67 0.06 0.29 -13.96
N GLN A 68 -0.56 1.27 -13.28
CA GLN A 68 -0.72 2.62 -13.82
C GLN A 68 0.57 3.41 -13.71
N ILE A 69 1.27 3.35 -12.58
CA ILE A 69 2.54 4.07 -12.36
C ILE A 69 3.59 3.62 -13.38
N VAL A 70 3.71 2.31 -13.64
CA VAL A 70 4.62 1.77 -14.67
C VAL A 70 4.38 2.46 -16.03
N ARG A 71 3.13 2.67 -16.42
CA ARG A 71 2.78 3.36 -17.68
C ARG A 71 3.08 4.86 -17.65
N LEU A 72 3.06 5.48 -16.47
CA LEU A 72 3.30 6.93 -16.32
C LEU A 72 4.79 7.28 -16.38
N ILE A 73 5.67 6.39 -15.92
CA ILE A 73 7.11 6.67 -15.82
C ILE A 73 7.93 6.28 -17.04
N GLY A 74 7.32 5.57 -18.00
CA GLY A 74 7.99 5.10 -19.22
C GLY A 74 8.56 3.67 -19.11
N SER A 75 8.80 3.06 -20.27
CA SER A 75 9.11 1.62 -20.40
C SER A 75 10.51 1.22 -19.93
N ASP A 76 11.42 2.17 -19.80
CA ASP A 76 12.81 1.99 -19.39
C ASP A 76 13.04 2.22 -17.89
N ARG A 77 11.95 2.47 -17.16
CA ARG A 77 11.99 2.75 -15.72
C ARG A 77 11.19 1.71 -14.93
N SER A 78 11.56 1.56 -13.67
CA SER A 78 10.88 0.68 -12.73
C SER A 78 10.17 1.42 -11.61
N VAL A 79 9.14 0.80 -11.05
CA VAL A 79 8.49 1.21 -9.79
C VAL A 79 9.17 0.48 -8.64
N CYS A 80 9.67 1.22 -7.66
CA CYS A 80 10.17 0.61 -6.43
C CYS A 80 9.08 0.61 -5.36
N ILE A 81 8.65 -0.57 -4.97
CA ILE A 81 7.70 -0.78 -3.87
C ILE A 81 8.48 -0.85 -2.57
N ILE A 82 8.19 0.07 -1.65
CA ILE A 82 8.71 0.04 -0.28
C ILE A 82 7.65 -0.61 0.59
N THR A 83 7.99 -1.75 1.16
CA THR A 83 7.07 -2.60 1.94
C THR A 83 7.61 -2.91 3.33
N ALA A 84 6.77 -3.46 4.19
CA ALA A 84 7.14 -3.89 5.53
C ALA A 84 8.26 -4.94 5.50
N SER A 85 8.17 -5.92 4.60
CA SER A 85 9.19 -6.95 4.40
C SER A 85 9.22 -7.43 2.95
N GLU A 86 10.41 -7.37 2.33
CA GLU A 86 10.64 -7.86 0.98
C GLU A 86 10.32 -9.35 0.85
N ARG A 87 10.63 -10.12 1.89
CA ARG A 87 10.43 -11.58 1.90
C ARG A 87 8.96 -12.00 1.99
N LEU A 88 8.12 -11.14 2.57
CA LEU A 88 6.70 -11.43 2.77
C LEU A 88 5.85 -10.97 1.58
N LEU A 89 6.28 -9.98 0.81
CA LEU A 89 5.54 -9.49 -0.36
C LEU A 89 5.81 -10.38 -1.58
N VAL A 90 5.16 -11.53 -1.61
CA VAL A 90 5.29 -12.55 -2.67
C VAL A 90 4.21 -12.37 -3.76
N SER A 91 4.28 -13.17 -4.83
CA SER A 91 3.36 -13.15 -5.99
C SER A 91 1.89 -13.17 -5.61
N ASP A 92 1.53 -13.89 -4.54
CA ASP A 92 0.15 -14.04 -4.08
C ASP A 92 -0.50 -12.70 -3.69
N TYR A 93 0.30 -11.70 -3.33
CA TYR A 93 -0.16 -10.33 -3.05
C TYR A 93 -0.07 -9.40 -4.26
N LEU A 94 0.69 -9.76 -5.29
CA LEU A 94 0.95 -8.91 -6.45
C LEU A 94 -0.04 -9.21 -7.59
N VAL A 95 -0.25 -10.49 -7.89
CA VAL A 95 -1.09 -10.94 -9.01
C VAL A 95 -2.54 -10.49 -8.89
N PRO A 96 -3.21 -10.60 -7.71
CA PRO A 96 -4.62 -10.19 -7.58
C PRO A 96 -4.87 -8.69 -7.83
N VAL A 97 -3.84 -7.87 -7.79
CA VAL A 97 -3.92 -6.42 -8.07
C VAL A 97 -3.29 -6.03 -9.40
N GLY A 98 -3.07 -7.03 -10.28
CA GLY A 98 -2.64 -6.82 -11.66
C GLY A 98 -1.15 -6.56 -11.84
N ILE A 99 -0.32 -6.88 -10.86
CA ILE A 99 1.15 -6.79 -10.99
C ILE A 99 1.66 -8.13 -11.55
N GLU A 100 2.00 -8.13 -12.83
CA GLU A 100 2.52 -9.29 -13.54
C GLU A 100 4.04 -9.41 -13.38
N SER A 101 4.57 -10.63 -13.52
CA SER A 101 6.00 -10.93 -13.34
C SER A 101 6.94 -10.26 -14.35
N ASN A 102 6.41 -9.79 -15.48
CA ASN A 102 7.14 -9.06 -16.52
C ASN A 102 7.16 -7.54 -16.30
N MET A 103 6.41 -7.03 -15.32
CA MET A 103 6.40 -5.59 -15.01
C MET A 103 7.74 -5.15 -14.38
N PRO A 104 8.25 -3.96 -14.74
CA PRO A 104 9.48 -3.42 -14.20
C PRO A 104 9.25 -2.93 -12.76
N VAL A 105 9.27 -3.87 -11.81
CA VAL A 105 9.05 -3.62 -10.38
C VAL A 105 10.29 -4.04 -9.59
N ARG A 106 10.66 -3.22 -8.61
CA ARG A 106 11.66 -3.51 -7.57
C ARG A 106 10.95 -3.54 -6.24
N ILE A 107 11.24 -4.53 -5.40
CA ILE A 107 10.68 -4.61 -4.06
C ILE A 107 11.82 -4.39 -3.07
N VAL A 108 11.59 -3.54 -2.08
CA VAL A 108 12.53 -3.23 -1.01
C VAL A 108 11.77 -3.19 0.31
N GLY A 109 12.20 -4.02 1.25
CA GLY A 109 11.58 -4.13 2.56
C GLY A 109 12.24 -3.24 3.62
N MET A 110 11.48 -2.97 4.67
CA MET A 110 11.97 -2.37 5.92
C MET A 110 12.69 -3.39 6.81
N ASP A 111 13.05 -4.57 6.27
CA ASP A 111 13.65 -5.69 7.01
C ASP A 111 14.91 -5.32 7.78
N SER A 112 15.68 -4.32 7.34
CA SER A 112 16.89 -3.83 7.99
C SER A 112 16.66 -2.71 9.00
N SER A 113 15.43 -2.16 9.10
CA SER A 113 15.09 -1.13 10.08
C SER A 113 14.81 -1.76 11.43
N ALA A 114 15.68 -1.53 12.39
CA ALA A 114 15.50 -2.02 13.75
C ALA A 114 14.29 -1.36 14.44
N GLU A 115 14.07 -0.06 14.20
CA GLU A 115 12.96 0.68 14.76
C GLU A 115 11.62 0.19 14.19
N TYR A 116 11.54 0.05 12.86
CA TYR A 116 10.34 -0.46 12.21
C TYR A 116 9.99 -1.88 12.67
N TYR A 117 10.99 -2.76 12.77
CA TYR A 117 10.78 -4.11 13.26
C TYR A 117 10.23 -4.13 14.68
N ALA A 118 10.88 -3.39 15.60
CA ALA A 118 10.50 -3.39 17.01
C ALA A 118 9.09 -2.84 17.27
N THR A 119 8.63 -1.91 16.45
CA THR A 119 7.35 -1.21 16.65
C THR A 119 6.21 -1.80 15.82
N HIS A 120 6.47 -2.22 14.57
CA HIS A 120 5.43 -2.58 13.61
C HIS A 120 5.38 -4.09 13.28
N MET A 121 6.54 -4.77 13.28
CA MET A 121 6.60 -6.18 12.91
C MET A 121 6.71 -7.10 14.12
N GLY A 122 7.63 -6.83 15.02
CA GLY A 122 7.90 -7.67 16.19
C GLY A 122 7.03 -7.35 17.39
N GLY A 123 6.40 -6.18 17.43
CA GLY A 123 5.51 -5.75 18.51
C GLY A 123 6.19 -5.70 19.90
N THR A 124 7.52 -5.55 19.94
CA THR A 124 8.29 -5.58 21.19
C THR A 124 8.26 -4.25 21.93
N ARG A 125 7.88 -3.17 21.25
CA ARG A 125 7.73 -1.83 21.84
C ARG A 125 6.40 -1.20 21.44
N THR A 126 5.86 -0.42 22.38
CA THR A 126 4.65 0.40 22.18
C THR A 126 4.97 1.88 21.95
N THR A 127 6.23 2.27 22.12
CA THR A 127 6.73 3.63 21.86
C THR A 127 7.51 3.65 20.55
N TRP A 128 7.32 4.67 19.77
CA TRP A 128 7.89 4.84 18.43
C TRP A 128 8.88 6.00 18.41
N ASP A 129 10.11 5.75 18.01
CA ASP A 129 11.11 6.78 17.70
C ASP A 129 10.96 7.20 16.23
N VAL A 130 10.16 8.23 16.02
CA VAL A 130 9.82 8.75 14.68
C VAL A 130 11.06 9.24 13.92
N ASP A 131 12.00 9.88 14.61
CA ASP A 131 13.21 10.43 13.98
C ASP A 131 14.18 9.33 13.57
N LEU A 132 14.31 8.30 14.40
CA LEU A 132 15.12 7.14 14.07
C LEU A 132 14.53 6.39 12.87
N GLN A 133 13.23 6.13 12.87
CA GLN A 133 12.58 5.45 11.74
C GLN A 133 12.67 6.27 10.45
N ARG A 134 12.49 7.59 10.51
CA ARG A 134 12.70 8.49 9.35
C ARG A 134 14.09 8.31 8.76
N LYS A 135 15.10 8.34 9.61
CA LYS A 135 16.50 8.19 9.20
C LYS A 135 16.77 6.84 8.54
N GLU A 136 16.34 5.75 9.18
CA GLU A 136 16.50 4.40 8.66
C GLU A 136 15.78 4.23 7.31
N LEU A 137 14.55 4.71 7.19
CA LEU A 137 13.76 4.63 5.95
C LEU A 137 14.42 5.42 4.81
N ILE A 138 14.88 6.66 5.06
CA ILE A 138 15.57 7.46 4.05
C ILE A 138 16.84 6.76 3.58
N GLU A 139 17.60 6.13 4.48
CA GLU A 139 18.80 5.37 4.13
C GLU A 139 18.47 4.16 3.26
N ILE A 140 17.44 3.39 3.63
CA ILE A 140 16.96 2.25 2.84
C ILE A 140 16.59 2.68 1.42
N VAL A 141 15.81 3.77 1.29
CA VAL A 141 15.37 4.27 -0.03
C VAL A 141 16.55 4.79 -0.85
N LYS A 142 17.47 5.54 -0.27
CA LYS A 142 18.68 6.01 -0.97
C LYS A 142 19.52 4.85 -1.49
N ASN A 143 19.70 3.82 -0.68
CA ASN A 143 20.43 2.61 -1.08
C ASN A 143 19.71 1.86 -2.20
N ALA A 144 18.37 1.82 -2.18
CA ALA A 144 17.58 1.23 -3.26
C ALA A 144 17.78 1.99 -4.59
N VAL A 145 17.71 3.32 -4.58
CA VAL A 145 17.91 4.15 -5.78
C VAL A 145 19.34 4.04 -6.31
N LEU A 146 20.34 3.93 -5.44
CA LEU A 146 21.73 3.69 -5.86
C LEU A 146 21.91 2.30 -6.47
N ARG A 147 21.27 1.29 -5.90
CA ARG A 147 21.34 -0.10 -6.37
C ARG A 147 20.60 -0.30 -7.71
N PHE A 148 19.50 0.41 -7.91
CA PHE A 148 18.63 0.28 -9.07
C PHE A 148 18.44 1.66 -9.74
N PRO A 149 19.37 2.09 -10.61
CA PRO A 149 19.31 3.41 -11.25
C PRO A 149 18.13 3.60 -12.21
N ASP A 150 17.44 2.52 -12.55
CA ASP A 150 16.22 2.50 -13.36
C ASP A 150 14.95 2.89 -12.60
N ILE A 151 15.01 3.10 -11.29
CA ILE A 151 13.84 3.52 -10.51
C ILE A 151 13.37 4.89 -10.99
N GLY A 152 12.09 4.95 -11.41
CA GLY A 152 11.42 6.18 -11.89
C GLY A 152 10.35 6.71 -10.93
N ALA A 153 9.87 5.88 -10.01
CA ALA A 153 8.91 6.25 -8.97
C ALA A 153 9.00 5.29 -7.78
N LEU A 154 8.55 5.75 -6.62
CA LEU A 154 8.39 4.94 -5.42
C LEU A 154 6.90 4.75 -5.12
N LEU A 155 6.54 3.56 -4.64
CA LEU A 155 5.25 3.27 -4.02
C LEU A 155 5.48 2.82 -2.58
N LEU A 156 4.92 3.54 -1.61
CA LEU A 156 4.92 3.15 -0.21
C LEU A 156 3.71 2.25 0.05
N GLU A 157 3.95 0.94 0.10
CA GLU A 157 2.88 -0.06 0.25
C GLU A 157 2.29 -0.08 1.66
N CYS A 158 3.12 0.12 2.67
CA CYS A 158 2.70 0.06 4.07
C CYS A 158 2.06 1.37 4.53
N SER A 159 0.90 1.29 5.18
CA SER A 159 0.15 2.45 5.70
C SER A 159 0.88 3.24 6.80
N GLN A 160 1.97 2.72 7.35
CA GLN A 160 2.80 3.43 8.34
C GLN A 160 3.84 4.37 7.71
N LEU A 161 4.10 4.23 6.40
CA LEU A 161 5.18 4.96 5.73
C LEU A 161 4.79 6.36 5.20
N PRO A 162 3.52 6.69 4.90
CA PRO A 162 3.14 8.00 4.33
C PRO A 162 3.55 9.19 5.19
N THR A 163 3.70 9.02 6.50
CA THR A 163 4.23 10.05 7.42
C THR A 163 5.56 10.64 6.95
N PHE A 164 6.34 9.86 6.19
CA PHE A 164 7.68 10.21 5.73
C PHE A 164 7.76 10.50 4.23
N SER A 165 6.63 10.54 3.51
CA SER A 165 6.62 10.70 2.04
C SER A 165 7.36 11.96 1.58
N ALA A 166 7.15 13.08 2.25
CA ALA A 166 7.83 14.33 1.92
C ALA A 166 9.34 14.26 2.17
N ASP A 167 9.75 13.68 3.30
CA ASP A 167 11.16 13.51 3.66
C ASP A 167 11.89 12.61 2.64
N ILE A 168 11.22 11.52 2.20
CA ILE A 168 11.74 10.61 1.18
C ILE A 168 11.86 11.35 -0.16
N GLN A 169 10.79 12.07 -0.57
CA GLN A 169 10.78 12.81 -1.83
C GLN A 169 11.90 13.86 -1.87
N ASP A 170 12.13 14.56 -0.76
CA ASP A 170 13.22 15.51 -0.64
C ASP A 170 14.60 14.85 -0.74
N ALA A 171 14.72 13.64 -0.26
CA ALA A 171 15.99 12.91 -0.24
C ALA A 171 16.38 12.33 -1.61
N VAL A 172 15.40 11.86 -2.42
CA VAL A 172 15.66 11.14 -3.68
C VAL A 172 15.13 11.83 -4.93
N LYS A 173 14.29 12.87 -4.79
CA LYS A 173 13.70 13.69 -5.88
C LYS A 173 12.92 12.86 -6.93
N LEU A 174 12.27 11.79 -6.49
CA LEU A 174 11.41 10.95 -7.31
C LEU A 174 9.93 11.15 -6.94
N PRO A 175 8.98 10.88 -7.84
CA PRO A 175 7.57 10.77 -7.50
C PRO A 175 7.34 9.71 -6.43
N ILE A 176 6.51 10.05 -5.43
CA ILE A 176 6.11 9.15 -4.35
C ILE A 176 4.60 8.92 -4.45
N PHE A 177 4.21 7.66 -4.48
CA PHE A 177 2.82 7.21 -4.36
C PHE A 177 2.66 6.48 -3.03
N ASP A 178 1.58 6.76 -2.33
CA ASP A 178 1.37 6.22 -0.99
C ASP A 178 -0.11 6.00 -0.66
N TYR A 179 -0.39 5.52 0.54
CA TYR A 179 -1.74 5.29 1.03
C TYR A 179 -2.59 6.55 1.10
N ILE A 180 -2.02 7.69 1.47
CA ILE A 180 -2.80 8.94 1.60
C ILE A 180 -3.23 9.43 0.22
N GLY A 181 -2.30 9.50 -0.73
CA GLY A 181 -2.62 9.86 -2.12
C GLY A 181 -3.61 8.87 -2.75
N PHE A 182 -3.52 7.59 -2.40
CA PHE A 182 -4.46 6.55 -2.84
C PHE A 182 -5.87 6.79 -2.27
N ILE A 183 -6.01 7.03 -0.98
CA ILE A 183 -7.29 7.34 -0.32
C ILE A 183 -7.89 8.62 -0.90
N ASP A 184 -7.09 9.68 -1.08
CA ASP A 184 -7.55 10.94 -1.67
C ASP A 184 -8.09 10.76 -3.09
N MET A 185 -7.42 9.96 -3.91
CA MET A 185 -7.89 9.60 -5.25
C MET A 185 -9.26 8.90 -5.20
N ILE A 186 -9.43 7.92 -4.31
CA ILE A 186 -10.69 7.20 -4.13
C ILE A 186 -11.77 8.13 -3.62
N TYR A 187 -11.45 8.95 -2.60
CA TYR A 187 -12.40 9.91 -2.05
C TYR A 187 -12.91 10.86 -3.14
N LEU A 188 -12.02 11.39 -3.97
CA LEU A 188 -12.42 12.27 -5.07
C LEU A 188 -13.26 11.56 -6.12
N ALA A 189 -13.08 10.26 -6.32
CA ALA A 189 -13.89 9.48 -7.25
C ALA A 189 -15.34 9.29 -6.76
N VAL A 190 -15.53 9.04 -5.45
CA VAL A 190 -16.86 8.76 -4.88
C VAL A 190 -17.55 9.99 -4.28
N VAL A 191 -16.81 11.09 -4.06
CA VAL A 191 -17.32 12.37 -3.55
C VAL A 191 -16.86 13.50 -4.48
N GLN A 192 -17.57 13.65 -5.60
CA GLN A 192 -17.25 14.66 -6.61
C GLN A 192 -17.46 16.09 -6.11
N ARG A 193 -16.54 16.97 -6.45
CA ARG A 193 -16.63 18.40 -6.21
C ARG A 193 -17.36 19.09 -7.36
N ARG A 194 -18.17 20.09 -7.05
CA ARG A 194 -18.67 21.02 -8.08
C ARG A 194 -17.59 22.08 -8.33
N TYR A 195 -17.12 22.14 -9.55
CA TYR A 195 -16.20 23.20 -9.96
C TYR A 195 -17.03 24.41 -10.39
N SER A 196 -16.66 25.59 -9.87
CA SER A 196 -17.20 26.88 -10.29
C SER A 196 -16.04 27.71 -10.87
N GLY A 197 -16.22 28.24 -12.05
CA GLY A 197 -15.22 29.07 -12.74
C GLY A 197 -15.63 29.35 -14.17
N ILE A 198 -14.95 30.30 -14.81
CA ILE A 198 -15.08 30.54 -16.24
C ILE A 198 -14.15 29.53 -16.94
N LEU A 199 -14.72 28.74 -17.83
CA LEU A 199 -13.96 27.90 -18.77
C LEU A 199 -13.43 28.76 -19.90
#